data_257dad53141ae25bf2aa757118c9dbf4
#
_entry.id   257dad53141ae25bf2aa757118c9dbf4
#
_cell.length_a   1.000
_cell.length_b   1.000
_cell.length_c   1.000
_cell.angle_alpha   90.00
_cell.angle_beta   90.00
_cell.angle_gamma   90.00
#
_symmetry.space_group_name_H-M   'P 1'
#
loop_
_entity.id
_entity.type
_entity.pdbx_description
1 polymer ?
#
loop_
_entity_poly.entity_id
_entity_poly.type
_entity_poly.pdbx_seq_one_letter_code
_entity_poly.pdbx_strand_id
1 'polypeptide(L)'
;LHAVAMSRYSGCWVSLKLAGSLCDGSETVTVDLDFPPIAVPQHEVAKPLSNAPGYLYLPGFNINTEQNLYYERHDAVRAYARANALDRIVVRSTRDRIGIVAAGKTFTDVRQALRELGYDDHALNAAGIRLLKIGLLCPMDPEIVREFAHGLSDIIVVEEKRDFLERQIGRVVCDLGTPVRIVGKFDERGKPLFPIQ
;
A
#
# COMPACT_ATOMS: atom_id res chain seq x y z
N LEU A 1 -1.83 4.82 -15.90
CA LEU A 1 -0.56 5.48 -16.21
C LEU A 1 0.53 5.07 -15.23
N HIS A 2 0.38 5.23 -13.90
CA HIS A 2 1.40 4.86 -12.92
C HIS A 2 1.86 3.41 -13.03
N ALA A 3 0.96 2.45 -13.27
CA ALA A 3 1.34 1.04 -13.42
C ALA A 3 2.32 0.82 -14.58
N VAL A 4 2.07 1.45 -15.73
CA VAL A 4 2.95 1.37 -16.89
C VAL A 4 4.30 2.05 -16.62
N ALA A 5 4.29 3.23 -16.04
CA ALA A 5 5.51 3.98 -15.73
C ALA A 5 6.35 3.24 -14.67
N MET A 6 5.73 2.70 -13.62
CA MET A 6 6.38 1.89 -12.60
C MET A 6 7.02 0.63 -13.20
N SER A 7 6.29 -0.08 -14.07
CA SER A 7 6.80 -1.26 -14.75
C SER A 7 8.03 -0.94 -15.60
N ARG A 8 7.98 0.14 -16.36
CA ARG A 8 9.12 0.58 -17.19
C ARG A 8 10.33 1.00 -16.37
N TYR A 9 10.09 1.66 -15.25
CA TYR A 9 11.15 2.12 -14.34
C TYR A 9 11.82 0.98 -13.58
N SER A 10 11.02 0.09 -12.98
CA SER A 10 11.52 -0.97 -12.09
C SER A 10 11.87 -2.28 -12.80
N GLY A 11 11.38 -2.47 -14.04
CA GLY A 11 11.47 -3.76 -14.73
C GLY A 11 10.55 -4.85 -14.15
N CYS A 12 9.64 -4.49 -13.24
CA CYS A 12 8.67 -5.42 -12.67
C CYS A 12 7.39 -5.48 -13.51
N TRP A 13 6.74 -6.62 -13.49
CA TRP A 13 5.36 -6.71 -13.93
C TRP A 13 4.46 -6.08 -12.88
N VAL A 14 3.53 -5.24 -13.33
CA VAL A 14 2.60 -4.54 -12.44
C VAL A 14 1.17 -4.99 -12.75
N SER A 15 0.47 -5.43 -11.72
CA SER A 15 -0.94 -5.81 -11.80
C SER A 15 -1.82 -4.77 -11.10
N LEU A 16 -2.95 -4.43 -11.70
CA LEU A 16 -4.01 -3.63 -11.09
C LEU A 16 -5.14 -4.55 -10.66
N LYS A 17 -5.43 -4.56 -9.35
CA LYS A 17 -6.63 -5.24 -8.84
C LYS A 17 -7.81 -4.27 -8.92
N LEU A 18 -8.81 -4.60 -9.74
CA LEU A 18 -10.04 -3.86 -9.87
C LEU A 18 -11.20 -4.68 -9.28
N ALA A 19 -12.04 -4.06 -8.47
CA ALA A 19 -13.28 -4.67 -8.02
C ALA A 19 -14.28 -4.71 -9.17
N GLY A 20 -15.10 -5.77 -9.28
CA GLY A 20 -16.09 -5.93 -10.35
C GLY A 20 -17.02 -4.73 -10.47
N SER A 21 -17.50 -4.19 -9.34
CA SER A 21 -18.35 -3.00 -9.30
C SER A 21 -17.71 -1.73 -9.89
N LEU A 22 -16.36 -1.64 -9.89
CA LEU A 22 -15.64 -0.55 -10.55
C LEU A 22 -15.52 -0.76 -12.06
N CYS A 23 -15.44 -2.01 -12.49
CA CYS A 23 -15.36 -2.36 -13.92
C CYS A 23 -16.70 -2.17 -14.64
N ASP A 24 -17.80 -2.38 -13.91
CA ASP A 24 -19.16 -2.26 -14.45
C ASP A 24 -19.71 -0.83 -14.35
N GLY A 25 -19.04 0.03 -13.58
CA GLY A 25 -19.41 1.43 -13.41
C GLY A 25 -18.97 2.30 -14.58
N SER A 26 -19.72 3.36 -14.84
CA SER A 26 -19.33 4.43 -15.75
C SER A 26 -19.54 5.79 -15.10
N GLU A 27 -18.59 6.71 -15.31
CA GLU A 27 -18.64 8.05 -14.78
C GLU A 27 -18.07 9.04 -15.81
N THR A 28 -18.61 10.26 -15.82
CA THR A 28 -18.05 11.35 -16.63
C THR A 28 -17.04 12.11 -15.79
N VAL A 29 -15.78 12.13 -16.24
CA VAL A 29 -14.70 12.84 -15.56
C VAL A 29 -14.04 13.84 -16.48
N THR A 30 -13.60 14.98 -15.92
CA THR A 30 -12.74 15.91 -16.62
C THR A 30 -11.30 15.48 -16.42
N VAL A 31 -10.58 15.26 -17.53
CA VAL A 31 -9.18 14.87 -17.52
C VAL A 31 -8.34 16.01 -18.04
N ASP A 32 -7.43 16.52 -17.22
CA ASP A 32 -6.43 17.47 -17.65
C ASP A 32 -5.37 16.79 -18.53
N LEU A 33 -4.81 17.53 -19.49
CA LEU A 33 -3.75 17.03 -20.39
C LEU A 33 -2.47 16.65 -19.62
N ASP A 34 -2.22 17.31 -18.49
CA ASP A 34 -1.06 17.08 -17.62
C ASP A 34 -1.31 16.09 -16.46
N PHE A 35 -2.44 15.41 -16.47
CA PHE A 35 -2.82 14.48 -15.42
C PHE A 35 -2.39 13.04 -15.70
N PRO A 36 -1.91 12.32 -14.68
CA PRO A 36 -1.22 12.81 -13.49
C PRO A 36 0.27 13.09 -13.81
N PRO A 37 0.89 14.06 -13.18
CA PRO A 37 2.33 14.23 -13.31
C PRO A 37 3.03 12.99 -12.75
N ILE A 38 3.84 12.33 -13.58
CA ILE A 38 4.59 11.13 -13.19
C ILE A 38 6.01 11.55 -12.86
N ALA A 39 6.39 11.42 -11.59
CA ALA A 39 7.75 11.58 -11.14
C ALA A 39 8.53 10.26 -11.30
N VAL A 40 9.61 10.31 -12.07
CA VAL A 40 10.55 9.18 -12.19
C VAL A 40 11.71 9.46 -11.23
N PRO A 41 11.88 8.69 -10.14
CA PRO A 41 12.94 8.93 -9.17
C PRO A 41 14.31 8.64 -9.80
N GLN A 42 15.32 9.40 -9.35
CA GLN A 42 16.71 9.14 -9.70
C GLN A 42 17.27 8.05 -8.79
N HIS A 43 16.91 6.82 -9.06
CA HIS A 43 17.42 5.64 -8.36
C HIS A 43 18.04 4.73 -9.41
N GLU A 44 19.32 4.38 -9.22
CA GLU A 44 19.97 3.43 -10.12
C GLU A 44 19.38 2.04 -9.84
N VAL A 45 18.51 1.62 -10.73
CA VAL A 45 18.09 0.21 -10.79
C VAL A 45 19.16 -0.50 -11.60
N ALA A 46 19.74 -1.55 -11.05
CA ALA A 46 20.60 -2.42 -11.83
C ALA A 46 19.82 -2.86 -13.08
N LYS A 47 20.45 -2.69 -14.24
CA LYS A 47 19.80 -3.05 -15.51
C LYS A 47 19.27 -4.47 -15.40
N PRO A 48 18.00 -4.71 -15.75
CA PRO A 48 17.48 -6.07 -15.76
C PRO A 48 18.42 -6.92 -16.61
N LEU A 49 18.82 -8.06 -16.08
CA LEU A 49 19.54 -9.06 -16.85
C LEU A 49 18.77 -9.25 -18.16
N SER A 50 19.50 -9.13 -19.26
CA SER A 50 18.97 -9.13 -20.62
C SER A 50 17.77 -10.09 -20.78
N ASN A 51 16.72 -9.63 -21.41
CA ASN A 51 15.57 -10.46 -21.81
C ASN A 51 15.94 -11.46 -22.91
N ALA A 52 17.20 -11.83 -23.07
CA ALA A 52 17.65 -12.74 -24.10
C ALA A 52 17.02 -14.14 -23.89
N PRO A 53 16.30 -14.67 -24.88
CA PRO A 53 15.80 -16.03 -24.84
C PRO A 53 16.99 -16.99 -24.66
N GLY A 54 16.87 -17.92 -23.72
CA GLY A 54 17.91 -18.93 -23.48
C GLY A 54 18.67 -18.78 -22.17
N TYR A 55 18.67 -17.64 -21.52
CA TYR A 55 19.27 -17.48 -20.18
C TYR A 55 18.49 -18.20 -19.08
N LEU A 56 17.22 -18.51 -19.30
CA LEU A 56 16.35 -19.20 -18.34
C LEU A 56 16.84 -20.58 -17.91
N TYR A 57 17.71 -21.20 -18.68
CA TYR A 57 18.18 -22.55 -18.45
C TYR A 57 19.63 -22.64 -17.95
N LEU A 58 20.30 -21.50 -17.75
CA LEU A 58 21.66 -21.50 -17.24
C LEU A 58 21.67 -21.69 -15.72
N PRO A 59 22.55 -22.56 -15.17
CA PRO A 59 22.72 -22.71 -13.74
C PRO A 59 23.01 -21.34 -13.08
N GLY A 60 22.30 -21.03 -11.99
CA GLY A 60 22.44 -19.77 -11.25
C GLY A 60 21.63 -18.59 -11.82
N PHE A 61 21.13 -18.65 -13.04
CA PHE A 61 20.33 -17.55 -13.61
C PHE A 61 19.06 -17.26 -12.80
N ASN A 62 18.34 -18.29 -12.41
CA ASN A 62 17.11 -18.15 -11.64
C ASN A 62 17.34 -17.50 -10.28
N ILE A 63 18.42 -17.91 -9.59
CA ILE A 63 18.80 -17.35 -8.28
C ILE A 63 19.17 -15.88 -8.42
N ASN A 64 19.98 -15.52 -9.41
CA ASN A 64 20.39 -14.13 -9.66
C ASN A 64 19.19 -13.26 -10.06
N THR A 65 18.25 -13.80 -10.85
CA THR A 65 17.02 -13.09 -11.25
C THR A 65 16.11 -12.86 -10.05
N GLU A 66 15.97 -13.85 -9.19
CA GLU A 66 15.19 -13.74 -7.97
C GLU A 66 15.81 -12.76 -6.98
N GLN A 67 17.13 -12.80 -6.78
CA GLN A 67 17.84 -11.82 -5.96
C GLN A 67 17.67 -10.40 -6.49
N ASN A 68 17.84 -10.18 -7.80
CA ASN A 68 17.61 -8.89 -8.42
C ASN A 68 16.17 -8.41 -8.24
N LEU A 69 15.18 -9.32 -8.34
CA LEU A 69 13.77 -8.97 -8.10
C LEU A 69 13.56 -8.46 -6.67
N TYR A 70 14.02 -9.21 -5.66
CA TYR A 70 13.73 -8.92 -4.26
C TYR A 70 14.56 -7.77 -3.69
N TYR A 71 15.82 -7.63 -4.08
CA TYR A 71 16.73 -6.66 -3.47
C TYR A 71 16.89 -5.36 -4.26
N GLU A 72 16.64 -5.39 -5.58
CA GLU A 72 16.84 -4.21 -6.42
C GLU A 72 15.53 -3.68 -7.01
N ARG A 73 14.77 -4.55 -7.70
CA ARG A 73 13.55 -4.11 -8.38
C ARG A 73 12.43 -3.73 -7.42
N HIS A 74 12.28 -4.47 -6.33
CA HIS A 74 11.31 -4.11 -5.30
C HIS A 74 11.66 -2.78 -4.62
N ASP A 75 12.94 -2.48 -4.43
CA ASP A 75 13.35 -1.18 -3.89
C ASP A 75 13.09 -0.05 -4.88
N ALA A 76 13.30 -0.29 -6.16
CA ALA A 76 12.89 0.65 -7.20
C ALA A 76 11.37 0.89 -7.22
N VAL A 77 10.57 -0.16 -7.07
CA VAL A 77 9.10 -0.04 -6.97
C VAL A 77 8.71 0.83 -5.77
N ARG A 78 9.32 0.62 -4.60
CA ARG A 78 9.09 1.45 -3.40
C ARG A 78 9.53 2.90 -3.62
N ALA A 79 10.71 3.12 -4.22
CA ALA A 79 11.18 4.46 -4.56
C ALA A 79 10.22 5.19 -5.50
N TYR A 80 9.68 4.48 -6.51
CA TYR A 80 8.66 5.02 -7.39
C TYR A 80 7.36 5.37 -6.65
N ALA A 81 6.90 4.48 -5.76
CA ALA A 81 5.70 4.72 -4.96
C ALA A 81 5.83 5.97 -4.08
N ARG A 82 6.98 6.14 -3.44
CA ARG A 82 7.28 7.33 -2.62
C ARG A 82 7.31 8.61 -3.46
N ALA A 83 8.02 8.61 -4.58
CA ALA A 83 8.13 9.78 -5.46
C ALA A 83 6.78 10.24 -6.02
N ASN A 84 5.83 9.32 -6.16
CA ASN A 84 4.50 9.60 -6.70
C ASN A 84 3.39 9.60 -5.63
N ALA A 85 3.76 9.51 -4.35
CA ALA A 85 2.84 9.48 -3.22
C ALA A 85 1.66 8.50 -3.42
N LEU A 86 1.97 7.27 -3.87
CA LEU A 86 0.95 6.25 -4.08
C LEU A 86 0.33 5.80 -2.76
N ASP A 87 1.14 5.72 -1.71
CA ASP A 87 0.72 5.53 -0.33
C ASP A 87 0.70 6.86 0.39
N ARG A 88 -0.37 7.16 1.12
CA ARG A 88 -0.55 8.50 1.73
C ARG A 88 -1.24 8.44 3.07
N ILE A 89 -0.68 9.12 4.06
CA ILE A 89 -1.41 9.49 5.28
C ILE A 89 -2.30 10.67 4.91
N VAL A 90 -3.61 10.45 4.80
CA VAL A 90 -4.57 11.44 4.31
C VAL A 90 -5.21 12.29 5.40
N VAL A 91 -5.24 11.76 6.62
CA VAL A 91 -5.66 12.50 7.83
C VAL A 91 -4.63 12.27 8.92
N ARG A 92 -4.17 13.34 9.56
CA ARG A 92 -3.14 13.30 10.60
C ARG A 92 -3.27 14.49 11.54
N SER A 93 -3.09 14.25 12.84
CA SER A 93 -2.92 15.27 13.86
C SER A 93 -1.74 14.95 14.77
N THR A 94 -1.38 15.89 15.66
CA THR A 94 -0.29 15.69 16.64
C THR A 94 -0.72 14.82 17.84
N ARG A 95 -2.00 14.50 17.96
CA ARG A 95 -2.58 13.75 19.08
C ARG A 95 -3.16 12.41 18.67
N ASP A 96 -2.80 11.91 17.47
CA ASP A 96 -3.30 10.65 16.97
C ASP A 96 -2.91 9.49 17.87
N ARG A 97 -3.89 8.64 18.16
CA ARG A 97 -3.74 7.40 18.92
C ARG A 97 -4.22 6.17 18.18
N ILE A 98 -5.19 6.36 17.27
CA ILE A 98 -5.79 5.31 16.50
C ILE A 98 -5.45 5.54 15.03
N GLY A 99 -4.93 4.51 14.38
CA GLY A 99 -4.71 4.49 12.94
C GLY A 99 -5.72 3.61 12.24
N ILE A 100 -6.28 4.05 11.13
CA ILE A 100 -7.10 3.22 10.25
C ILE A 100 -6.40 3.14 8.90
N VAL A 101 -6.21 1.93 8.39
CA VAL A 101 -5.54 1.70 7.11
C VAL A 101 -6.38 0.82 6.21
N ALA A 102 -6.48 1.20 4.95
CA ALA A 102 -7.18 0.46 3.91
C ALA A 102 -6.59 0.76 2.53
N ALA A 103 -6.95 -0.06 1.54
CA ALA A 103 -6.50 0.08 0.17
C ALA A 103 -7.68 0.11 -0.82
N GLY A 104 -7.45 0.76 -1.97
CA GLY A 104 -8.36 0.76 -3.11
C GLY A 104 -9.79 1.16 -2.76
N LYS A 105 -10.77 0.37 -3.24
CA LYS A 105 -12.20 0.61 -2.98
C LYS A 105 -12.52 0.59 -1.48
N THR A 106 -11.94 -0.35 -0.73
CA THR A 106 -12.16 -0.46 0.73
C THR A 106 -11.81 0.84 1.45
N PHE A 107 -10.81 1.59 0.99
CA PHE A 107 -10.49 2.90 1.56
C PHE A 107 -11.63 3.90 1.34
N THR A 108 -12.25 3.91 0.16
CA THR A 108 -13.39 4.81 -0.11
C THR A 108 -14.62 4.42 0.71
N ASP A 109 -14.85 3.11 0.91
CA ASP A 109 -15.94 2.61 1.76
C ASP A 109 -15.73 3.03 3.23
N VAL A 110 -14.50 2.93 3.75
CA VAL A 110 -14.13 3.42 5.10
C VAL A 110 -14.39 4.92 5.22
N ARG A 111 -13.99 5.71 4.22
CA ARG A 111 -14.21 7.16 4.19
C ARG A 111 -15.70 7.51 4.19
N GLN A 112 -16.51 6.77 3.44
CA GLN A 112 -17.95 6.95 3.41
C GLN A 112 -18.57 6.61 4.76
N ALA A 113 -18.27 5.44 5.33
CA ALA A 113 -18.77 5.02 6.63
C ALA A 113 -18.43 6.03 7.75
N LEU A 114 -17.20 6.55 7.76
CA LEU A 114 -16.81 7.57 8.72
C LEU A 114 -17.64 8.86 8.56
N ARG A 115 -17.90 9.31 7.33
CA ARG A 115 -18.76 10.48 7.08
C ARG A 115 -20.20 10.26 7.52
N GLU A 116 -20.76 9.09 7.26
CA GLU A 116 -22.11 8.71 7.70
C GLU A 116 -22.24 8.68 9.23
N LEU A 117 -21.13 8.36 9.92
CA LEU A 117 -21.02 8.44 11.38
C LEU A 117 -20.75 9.86 11.90
N GLY A 118 -20.64 10.86 11.02
CA GLY A 118 -20.38 12.25 11.37
C GLY A 118 -18.88 12.60 11.53
N TYR A 119 -17.98 11.71 11.11
CA TYR A 119 -16.53 11.95 11.16
C TYR A 119 -16.01 12.46 9.81
N ASP A 120 -16.01 13.76 9.63
CA ASP A 120 -15.21 14.42 8.58
C ASP A 120 -13.73 14.51 8.99
N ASP A 121 -12.88 15.10 8.16
CA ASP A 121 -11.44 15.18 8.42
C ASP A 121 -11.12 16.01 9.68
N HIS A 122 -11.92 17.02 10.00
CA HIS A 122 -11.78 17.84 11.19
C HIS A 122 -12.15 17.04 12.45
N ALA A 123 -13.26 16.31 12.40
CA ALA A 123 -13.70 15.45 13.51
C ALA A 123 -12.73 14.29 13.75
N LEU A 124 -12.17 13.70 12.69
CA LEU A 124 -11.13 12.66 12.81
C LEU A 124 -9.87 13.20 13.49
N ASN A 125 -9.39 14.39 13.09
CA ASN A 125 -8.26 15.07 13.74
C ASN A 125 -8.55 15.35 15.20
N ALA A 126 -9.75 15.84 15.53
CA ALA A 126 -10.15 16.12 16.91
C ALA A 126 -10.23 14.84 17.76
N ALA A 127 -10.67 13.73 17.16
CA ALA A 127 -10.76 12.41 17.80
C ALA A 127 -9.40 11.70 17.92
N GLY A 128 -8.33 12.22 17.33
CA GLY A 128 -7.01 11.57 17.33
C GLY A 128 -6.93 10.34 16.45
N ILE A 129 -7.62 10.38 15.31
CA ILE A 129 -7.65 9.30 14.33
C ILE A 129 -6.83 9.67 13.11
N ARG A 130 -5.89 8.79 12.73
CA ARG A 130 -5.04 8.91 11.54
C ARG A 130 -5.52 7.94 10.47
N LEU A 131 -5.55 8.39 9.21
CA LEU A 131 -5.93 7.54 8.08
C LEU A 131 -4.77 7.34 7.11
N LEU A 132 -4.47 6.09 6.78
CA LEU A 132 -3.51 5.70 5.75
C LEU A 132 -4.24 5.04 4.57
N LYS A 133 -4.02 5.60 3.38
CA LYS A 133 -4.42 5.00 2.11
C LYS A 133 -3.23 4.28 1.50
N ILE A 134 -3.35 2.99 1.27
CA ILE A 134 -2.37 2.17 0.55
C ILE A 134 -2.74 2.10 -0.93
N GLY A 135 -1.82 2.47 -1.79
CA GLY A 135 -1.91 2.33 -3.25
C GLY A 135 -1.03 1.20 -3.78
N LEU A 136 0.15 0.98 -3.15
CA LEU A 136 1.07 -0.11 -3.48
C LEU A 136 0.90 -1.27 -2.51
N LEU A 137 0.18 -2.32 -2.93
CA LEU A 137 -0.09 -3.48 -2.06
C LEU A 137 1.13 -4.37 -1.85
N CYS A 138 1.98 -4.51 -2.88
CA CYS A 138 3.17 -5.38 -2.85
C CYS A 138 4.18 -4.93 -3.92
N PRO A 139 5.45 -4.78 -3.55
CA PRO A 139 6.00 -4.86 -2.20
C PRO A 139 5.57 -3.65 -1.35
N MET A 140 5.07 -3.89 -0.15
CA MET A 140 4.70 -2.80 0.77
C MET A 140 5.93 -1.97 1.12
N ASP A 141 5.74 -0.64 1.19
CA ASP A 141 6.79 0.25 1.68
C ASP A 141 6.82 0.27 3.21
N PRO A 142 7.88 -0.22 3.86
CA PRO A 142 7.94 -0.22 5.32
C PRO A 142 8.08 1.19 5.92
N GLU A 143 8.57 2.17 5.16
CA GLU A 143 8.78 3.53 5.67
C GLU A 143 7.46 4.23 5.97
N ILE A 144 6.50 4.17 5.03
CA ILE A 144 5.19 4.77 5.26
C ILE A 144 4.44 4.10 6.41
N VAL A 145 4.63 2.78 6.59
CA VAL A 145 4.03 2.04 7.71
C VAL A 145 4.66 2.46 9.04
N ARG A 146 5.98 2.63 9.10
CA ARG A 146 6.68 3.13 10.30
C ARG A 146 6.23 4.54 10.64
N GLU A 147 6.18 5.42 9.64
CA GLU A 147 5.69 6.80 9.82
C GLU A 147 4.24 6.80 10.33
N PHE A 148 3.39 5.98 9.72
CA PHE A 148 1.98 5.84 10.10
C PHE A 148 1.83 5.32 11.53
N ALA A 149 2.57 4.30 11.92
CA ALA A 149 2.47 3.65 13.23
C ALA A 149 3.05 4.49 14.38
N HIS A 150 3.91 5.46 14.06
CA HIS A 150 4.58 6.28 15.08
C HIS A 150 3.60 7.01 15.99
N GLY A 151 3.65 6.72 17.29
CA GLY A 151 2.82 7.34 18.33
C GLY A 151 1.40 6.77 18.43
N LEU A 152 1.02 5.80 17.59
CA LEU A 152 -0.27 5.14 17.71
C LEU A 152 -0.26 4.05 18.78
N SER A 153 -1.40 3.88 19.46
CA SER A 153 -1.68 2.74 20.35
C SER A 153 -2.37 1.59 19.62
N ASP A 154 -3.19 1.94 18.64
CA ASP A 154 -4.03 0.99 17.93
C ASP A 154 -3.98 1.23 16.42
N ILE A 155 -3.93 0.15 15.65
CA ILE A 155 -4.06 0.16 14.19
C ILE A 155 -5.21 -0.76 13.80
N ILE A 156 -6.19 -0.21 13.09
CA ILE A 156 -7.31 -0.94 12.52
C ILE A 156 -7.03 -1.14 11.03
N VAL A 157 -6.90 -2.38 10.60
CA VAL A 157 -6.68 -2.73 9.19
C VAL A 157 -8.00 -3.19 8.58
N VAL A 158 -8.49 -2.45 7.59
CA VAL A 158 -9.75 -2.77 6.92
C VAL A 158 -9.47 -3.36 5.56
N GLU A 159 -9.85 -4.63 5.39
CA GLU A 159 -9.64 -5.41 4.17
C GLU A 159 -10.92 -6.16 3.77
N GLU A 160 -11.11 -6.33 2.47
CA GLU A 160 -12.30 -6.97 1.91
C GLU A 160 -12.38 -8.48 2.25
N LYS A 161 -11.31 -9.23 1.98
CA LYS A 161 -11.33 -10.70 2.09
C LYS A 161 -10.39 -11.26 3.15
N ARG A 162 -9.08 -11.26 2.86
CA ARG A 162 -8.07 -11.89 3.71
C ARG A 162 -7.14 -10.86 4.32
N ASP A 163 -6.43 -11.24 5.33
CA ASP A 163 -5.45 -10.50 6.12
C ASP A 163 -4.13 -10.21 5.37
N PHE A 164 -4.22 -9.69 4.15
CA PHE A 164 -3.04 -9.45 3.32
C PHE A 164 -2.23 -8.23 3.79
N LEU A 165 -2.89 -7.09 4.02
CA LEU A 165 -2.25 -5.88 4.56
C LEU A 165 -1.93 -6.06 6.04
N GLU A 166 -2.84 -6.64 6.81
CA GLU A 166 -2.69 -6.87 8.24
C GLU A 166 -1.38 -7.59 8.56
N ARG A 167 -1.06 -8.66 7.85
CA ARG A 167 0.20 -9.40 8.03
C ARG A 167 1.43 -8.58 7.68
N GLN A 168 1.40 -7.83 6.59
CA GLN A 168 2.53 -7.01 6.18
C GLN A 168 2.78 -5.87 7.16
N ILE A 169 1.72 -5.19 7.58
CA ILE A 169 1.77 -4.11 8.59
C ILE A 169 2.26 -4.68 9.92
N GLY A 170 1.70 -5.80 10.36
CA GLY A 170 2.10 -6.48 11.59
C GLY A 170 3.59 -6.79 11.64
N ARG A 171 4.16 -7.27 10.54
CA ARG A 171 5.60 -7.52 10.44
C ARG A 171 6.43 -6.25 10.63
N VAL A 172 6.05 -5.16 9.95
CA VAL A 172 6.77 -3.87 10.05
C VAL A 172 6.65 -3.29 11.46
N VAL A 173 5.46 -3.35 12.06
CA VAL A 173 5.19 -2.81 13.40
C VAL A 173 5.92 -3.63 14.48
N CYS A 174 6.01 -4.95 14.33
CA CYS A 174 6.77 -5.80 15.25
C CYS A 174 8.24 -5.37 15.36
N ASP A 175 8.84 -4.95 14.25
CA ASP A 175 10.24 -4.49 14.19
C ASP A 175 10.45 -3.14 14.88
N LEU A 176 9.37 -2.39 15.21
CA LEU A 176 9.49 -1.07 15.88
C LEU A 176 9.77 -1.17 17.37
N GLY A 177 9.55 -2.35 17.99
CA GLY A 177 9.75 -2.54 19.42
C GLY A 177 8.79 -1.75 20.33
N THR A 178 7.80 -1.08 19.75
CA THR A 178 6.73 -0.37 20.48
C THR A 178 5.45 -1.21 20.45
N PRO A 179 4.76 -1.38 21.60
CA PRO A 179 3.53 -2.15 21.64
C PRO A 179 2.41 -1.35 20.94
N VAL A 180 2.12 -1.69 19.69
CA VAL A 180 0.95 -1.19 18.95
C VAL A 180 0.00 -2.37 18.74
N ARG A 181 -1.23 -2.21 19.17
CA ARG A 181 -2.27 -3.22 18.95
C ARG A 181 -2.77 -3.16 17.51
N ILE A 182 -2.75 -4.29 16.82
CA ILE A 182 -3.28 -4.40 15.46
C ILE A 182 -4.55 -5.22 15.50
N VAL A 183 -5.59 -4.70 14.88
CA VAL A 183 -6.89 -5.34 14.74
C VAL A 183 -7.34 -5.24 13.28
N GLY A 184 -7.73 -6.36 12.71
CA GLY A 184 -8.18 -6.42 11.32
C GLY A 184 -9.16 -7.55 11.09
N LYS A 185 -8.75 -8.58 10.37
CA LYS A 185 -9.55 -9.82 10.24
C LYS A 185 -9.53 -10.65 11.51
N PHE A 186 -8.50 -10.45 12.31
CA PHE A 186 -8.35 -11.15 13.58
C PHE A 186 -8.26 -10.14 14.73
N ASP A 187 -8.67 -10.57 15.91
CA ASP A 187 -8.41 -9.83 17.14
C ASP A 187 -6.98 -10.12 17.65
N GLU A 188 -6.63 -9.47 18.76
CA GLU A 188 -5.31 -9.62 19.42
C GLU A 188 -5.02 -11.05 19.90
N ARG A 189 -6.02 -11.91 19.97
CA ARG A 189 -5.92 -13.33 20.38
C ARG A 189 -5.89 -14.27 19.18
N GLY A 190 -5.89 -13.73 17.96
CA GLY A 190 -5.94 -14.49 16.72
C GLY A 190 -7.32 -15.09 16.42
N LYS A 191 -8.38 -14.61 17.08
CA LYS A 191 -9.75 -15.03 16.79
C LYS A 191 -10.29 -14.26 15.60
N PRO A 192 -10.88 -14.94 14.59
CA PRO A 192 -11.51 -14.24 13.46
C PRO A 192 -12.64 -13.31 13.95
N LEU A 193 -12.61 -12.06 13.53
CA LEU A 193 -13.64 -11.06 13.82
C LEU A 193 -14.78 -11.12 12.81
N PHE A 194 -14.48 -11.52 11.58
CA PHE A 194 -15.44 -11.57 10.48
C PHE A 194 -15.35 -12.91 9.75
N PRO A 195 -16.49 -13.47 9.30
CA PRO A 195 -16.45 -14.64 8.44
C PRO A 195 -15.73 -14.31 7.13
N ILE A 196 -14.96 -15.27 6.63
CA ILE A 196 -14.39 -15.20 5.28
C ILE A 196 -15.55 -15.42 4.31
N GLN A 197 -15.85 -14.41 3.50
CA GLN A 197 -16.85 -14.48 2.43
C GLN A 197 -16.20 -14.83 1.10
#